data_98dc4541ef5c303b1a04d8b35281ce56
#
_entry.id   98dc4541ef5c303b1a04d8b35281ce56
#
_cell.length_a   1.000
_cell.length_b   1.000
_cell.length_c   1.000
_cell.angle_alpha   90.00
_cell.angle_beta   90.00
_cell.angle_gamma   90.00
#
_symmetry.space_group_name_H-M   'P 1'
#
loop_
_entity.id
_entity.type
_entity.pdbx_description
1 polymer ?
#
loop_
_entity_poly.entity_id
_entity_poly.type
_entity_poly.pdbx_seq_one_letter_code
_entity_poly.pdbx_strand_id
1 'polypeptide(L)'
;MKRLYAFFICLLAILAMQAQIVTTTPDFPTENDEVTIVFDATKGTAGLKGFTGDVYAHTGVTIGNTVWQYAPTWGDNSAKYKLTSLGNDKWQLKITPNIREYYGVKDGETVTQLAFVFRSADKSKEGKDTGNKDIFVDVHTAGLTVRFDQPAEKENLITNTALTIKASASVASTLKLYVGATEIATEANATTISKSHTFSTAGRYTLKAEATANGKTVSATQEVTVLNGTSTSEKMPQGVRPGINYISDTEATLVLQAPQKGYVYVVGDFNDWTPKSDYQLKQDGEYFWITLSGLTKGEEYAFQYLVDGSIYIADPYTDKVLDPWNDSYIESTTYPNL
;
A
#
# COMPACT_ATOMS: atom_id res chain seq x y z
N MET A 1 -45.36 -15.28 -28.19
CA MET A 1 -44.15 -15.86 -27.62
C MET A 1 -43.07 -14.78 -27.62
N LYS A 2 -42.85 -14.12 -26.46
CA LYS A 2 -41.81 -13.09 -26.29
C LYS A 2 -40.57 -13.79 -25.72
N ARG A 3 -39.47 -13.82 -26.51
CA ARG A 3 -38.18 -14.36 -26.07
C ARG A 3 -37.48 -13.33 -25.21
N LEU A 4 -37.28 -13.64 -23.92
CA LEU A 4 -36.48 -12.88 -22.96
C LEU A 4 -35.00 -13.25 -23.18
N TYR A 5 -34.18 -12.34 -23.67
CA TYR A 5 -32.72 -12.52 -23.70
C TYR A 5 -32.15 -12.01 -22.39
N ALA A 6 -31.68 -12.92 -21.54
CA ALA A 6 -30.91 -12.58 -20.38
C ALA A 6 -29.47 -12.21 -20.84
N PHE A 7 -29.14 -10.95 -20.78
CA PHE A 7 -27.76 -10.49 -20.99
C PHE A 7 -26.95 -10.76 -19.71
N PHE A 8 -26.14 -11.79 -19.75
CA PHE A 8 -25.15 -12.06 -18.70
C PHE A 8 -23.97 -11.11 -18.93
N ILE A 9 -23.97 -9.97 -18.23
CA ILE A 9 -22.80 -9.10 -18.16
C ILE A 9 -21.83 -9.77 -17.18
N CYS A 10 -20.87 -10.50 -17.75
CA CYS A 10 -19.72 -10.98 -17.02
C CYS A 10 -18.85 -9.75 -16.70
N LEU A 11 -19.01 -9.19 -15.50
CA LEU A 11 -18.14 -8.14 -14.98
C LEU A 11 -16.78 -8.81 -14.68
N LEU A 12 -15.89 -8.81 -15.68
CA LEU A 12 -14.47 -9.10 -15.45
C LEU A 12 -13.93 -7.98 -14.55
N ALA A 13 -13.89 -8.24 -13.26
CA ALA A 13 -13.02 -7.51 -12.36
C ALA A 13 -11.59 -7.77 -12.84
N ILE A 14 -11.04 -6.86 -13.62
CA ILE A 14 -9.62 -6.77 -13.90
C ILE A 14 -8.99 -6.39 -12.56
N LEU A 15 -8.61 -7.40 -11.77
CA LEU A 15 -7.66 -7.22 -10.69
C LEU A 15 -6.41 -6.62 -11.35
N ALA A 16 -6.24 -5.32 -11.21
CA ALA A 16 -5.01 -4.65 -11.55
C ALA A 16 -3.95 -5.29 -10.63
N MET A 17 -3.24 -6.30 -11.15
CA MET A 17 -1.94 -6.65 -10.59
C MET A 17 -1.18 -5.32 -10.51
N GLN A 18 -0.94 -4.81 -9.32
CA GLN A 18 0.00 -3.72 -9.13
C GLN A 18 1.37 -4.29 -9.53
N ALA A 19 1.69 -4.18 -10.82
CA ALA A 19 2.99 -4.56 -11.30
C ALA A 19 4.00 -3.63 -10.64
N GLN A 20 4.97 -4.21 -9.98
CA GLN A 20 6.03 -3.57 -9.24
C GLN A 20 6.69 -2.47 -10.11
N ILE A 21 6.83 -1.27 -9.57
CA ILE A 21 7.43 -0.11 -10.28
C ILE A 21 8.90 -0.37 -10.60
N VAL A 22 9.59 -1.03 -9.69
CA VAL A 22 10.99 -1.42 -9.79
C VAL A 22 11.12 -2.92 -9.60
N THR A 23 11.86 -3.57 -10.46
CA THR A 23 12.30 -4.95 -10.29
C THR A 23 13.82 -5.01 -10.14
N THR A 24 14.32 -6.00 -9.42
CA THR A 24 15.74 -6.20 -9.15
C THR A 24 16.24 -7.53 -9.69
N THR A 25 17.52 -7.58 -10.02
CA THR A 25 18.25 -8.82 -10.25
C THR A 25 19.54 -8.76 -9.43
N PRO A 26 19.74 -9.63 -8.43
CA PRO A 26 18.85 -10.70 -7.96
C PRO A 26 17.53 -10.19 -7.34
N ASP A 27 16.50 -11.05 -7.29
CA ASP A 27 15.17 -10.70 -6.71
C ASP A 27 15.24 -10.42 -5.21
N PHE A 28 16.23 -10.97 -4.52
CA PHE A 28 16.52 -10.77 -3.10
C PHE A 28 17.95 -10.22 -2.96
N PRO A 29 18.18 -8.95 -3.31
CA PRO A 29 19.52 -8.38 -3.25
C PRO A 29 20.02 -8.32 -1.81
N THR A 30 21.29 -8.67 -1.61
CA THR A 30 22.02 -8.42 -0.37
C THR A 30 22.94 -7.22 -0.55
N GLU A 31 23.43 -6.63 0.53
CA GLU A 31 24.32 -5.47 0.45
C GLU A 31 25.64 -5.75 -0.27
N ASN A 32 26.01 -7.02 -0.45
CA ASN A 32 27.22 -7.47 -1.12
C ASN A 32 27.01 -7.91 -2.58
N ASP A 33 25.81 -7.77 -3.11
CA ASP A 33 25.51 -8.14 -4.48
C ASP A 33 25.67 -6.96 -5.44
N GLU A 34 26.10 -7.27 -6.67
CA GLU A 34 25.82 -6.45 -7.83
C GLU A 34 24.32 -6.49 -8.11
N VAL A 35 23.69 -5.34 -8.30
CA VAL A 35 22.22 -5.27 -8.48
C VAL A 35 21.87 -4.53 -9.76
N THR A 36 21.06 -5.16 -10.58
CA THR A 36 20.39 -4.50 -11.72
C THR A 36 19.01 -4.06 -11.28
N ILE A 37 18.72 -2.78 -11.38
CA ILE A 37 17.43 -2.14 -11.13
C ILE A 37 16.75 -1.90 -12.48
N VAL A 38 15.52 -2.37 -12.67
CA VAL A 38 14.68 -2.00 -13.83
C VAL A 38 13.48 -1.23 -13.36
N PHE A 39 13.39 0.03 -13.76
CA PHE A 39 12.28 0.94 -13.51
C PHE A 39 11.29 0.90 -14.66
N ASP A 40 10.01 0.70 -14.37
CA ASP A 40 8.89 0.77 -15.31
C ASP A 40 8.17 2.12 -15.15
N ALA A 41 8.46 3.06 -16.06
CA ALA A 41 7.92 4.42 -16.02
C ALA A 41 6.41 4.50 -16.32
N THR A 42 5.75 3.40 -16.65
CA THR A 42 4.28 3.34 -16.81
C THR A 42 3.55 3.15 -15.48
N LYS A 43 4.28 2.90 -14.40
CA LYS A 43 3.78 2.58 -13.06
C LYS A 43 3.93 3.76 -12.10
N GLY A 44 3.38 3.60 -10.89
CA GLY A 44 3.39 4.64 -9.86
C GLY A 44 2.74 5.93 -10.34
N THR A 45 3.45 7.05 -10.22
CA THR A 45 2.97 8.35 -10.73
C THR A 45 2.93 8.44 -12.24
N ALA A 46 3.57 7.53 -12.96
CA ALA A 46 3.73 7.53 -14.41
C ALA A 46 4.30 8.85 -15.00
N GLY A 47 5.00 9.65 -14.17
CA GLY A 47 5.48 10.97 -14.56
C GLY A 47 6.60 10.98 -15.61
N LEU A 48 7.23 9.82 -15.87
CA LEU A 48 8.23 9.60 -16.91
C LEU A 48 7.72 8.73 -18.08
N LYS A 49 6.42 8.38 -18.09
CA LYS A 49 5.82 7.62 -19.20
C LYS A 49 5.95 8.41 -20.53
N GLY A 50 6.42 7.74 -21.56
CA GLY A 50 6.66 8.34 -22.90
C GLY A 50 7.83 9.31 -22.96
N PHE A 51 8.65 9.44 -21.91
CA PHE A 51 9.80 10.31 -21.88
C PHE A 51 10.97 9.68 -22.66
N THR A 52 11.57 10.44 -23.58
CA THR A 52 12.66 9.95 -24.47
C THR A 52 14.03 10.55 -24.16
N GLY A 53 14.10 11.51 -23.23
CA GLY A 53 15.36 12.12 -22.80
C GLY A 53 16.12 11.28 -21.79
N ASP A 54 17.23 11.80 -21.29
CA ASP A 54 18.04 11.13 -20.27
C ASP A 54 17.32 11.05 -18.92
N VAL A 55 17.29 9.86 -18.32
CA VAL A 55 16.74 9.60 -17.00
C VAL A 55 17.86 9.28 -16.01
N TYR A 56 17.73 9.84 -14.82
CA TYR A 56 18.68 9.67 -13.72
C TYR A 56 17.97 9.17 -12.45
N ALA A 57 18.66 8.40 -11.65
CA ALA A 57 18.22 8.02 -10.32
C ALA A 57 18.75 9.03 -9.30
N HIS A 58 17.89 9.68 -8.54
CA HIS A 58 18.24 10.15 -7.21
C HIS A 58 18.06 8.94 -6.30
N THR A 59 19.14 8.47 -5.72
CA THR A 59 19.14 7.20 -4.99
C THR A 59 20.05 7.24 -3.78
N GLY A 60 19.66 6.55 -2.71
CA GLY A 60 20.39 6.40 -1.46
C GLY A 60 20.03 5.08 -0.79
N VAL A 61 20.47 4.91 0.43
CA VAL A 61 20.20 3.71 1.23
C VAL A 61 19.54 4.06 2.55
N THR A 62 18.86 3.06 3.14
CA THR A 62 18.39 3.12 4.54
C THR A 62 19.40 2.41 5.42
N ILE A 63 19.88 3.11 6.46
CA ILE A 63 20.76 2.58 7.52
C ILE A 63 20.01 2.69 8.85
N GLY A 64 19.75 1.57 9.50
CA GLY A 64 18.86 1.54 10.67
C GLY A 64 17.46 2.06 10.31
N ASN A 65 17.04 3.16 10.95
CA ASN A 65 15.75 3.83 10.66
C ASN A 65 15.92 5.11 9.82
N THR A 66 17.13 5.42 9.35
CA THR A 66 17.42 6.66 8.63
C THR A 66 17.47 6.39 7.13
N VAL A 67 16.50 6.94 6.40
CA VAL A 67 16.38 6.85 4.95
C VAL A 67 17.32 7.87 4.26
N TRP A 68 17.55 7.70 2.96
CA TRP A 68 18.30 8.61 2.10
C TRP A 68 19.76 8.84 2.52
N GLN A 69 20.38 7.91 3.27
CA GLN A 69 21.81 7.97 3.56
C GLN A 69 22.62 7.75 2.27
N TYR A 70 23.77 8.41 2.18
CA TYR A 70 24.69 8.34 1.03
C TYR A 70 24.07 8.78 -0.31
N ALA A 71 22.93 9.48 -0.27
CA ALA A 71 22.33 10.03 -1.48
C ALA A 71 23.16 11.20 -2.02
N PRO A 72 23.26 11.36 -3.36
CA PRO A 72 23.92 12.53 -3.96
C PRO A 72 23.10 13.80 -3.73
N THR A 73 23.66 14.95 -4.08
CA THR A 73 22.88 16.19 -4.16
C THR A 73 21.76 16.06 -5.18
N TRP A 74 20.57 16.58 -4.85
CA TRP A 74 19.44 16.57 -5.78
C TRP A 74 19.80 17.21 -7.12
N GLY A 75 19.61 16.48 -8.19
CA GLY A 75 19.94 16.94 -9.53
C GLY A 75 21.32 16.52 -10.04
N ASP A 76 22.04 15.68 -9.33
CA ASP A 76 23.31 15.11 -9.81
C ASP A 76 23.07 14.27 -11.08
N ASN A 77 23.65 14.73 -12.22
CA ASN A 77 23.58 14.09 -13.52
C ASN A 77 24.87 13.34 -13.89
N SER A 78 25.65 12.91 -12.89
CA SER A 78 26.82 12.09 -13.15
C SER A 78 26.46 10.75 -13.78
N ALA A 79 27.39 10.19 -14.55
CA ALA A 79 27.17 8.92 -15.27
C ALA A 79 26.82 7.75 -14.33
N LYS A 80 27.24 7.82 -13.08
CA LYS A 80 26.94 6.82 -12.02
C LYS A 80 25.44 6.61 -11.84
N TYR A 81 24.64 7.68 -11.95
CA TYR A 81 23.21 7.67 -11.69
C TYR A 81 22.35 7.67 -12.96
N LYS A 82 22.99 7.69 -14.15
CA LYS A 82 22.29 7.67 -15.42
C LYS A 82 21.74 6.28 -15.74
N LEU A 83 20.45 6.22 -16.07
CA LEU A 83 19.80 4.99 -16.51
C LEU A 83 19.99 4.76 -18.01
N THR A 84 20.03 3.50 -18.40
CA THR A 84 20.00 3.06 -19.80
C THR A 84 18.55 2.73 -20.18
N SER A 85 18.05 3.28 -21.29
CA SER A 85 16.73 2.93 -21.81
C SER A 85 16.73 1.49 -22.34
N LEU A 86 15.71 0.72 -21.96
CA LEU A 86 15.43 -0.63 -22.46
C LEU A 86 14.30 -0.62 -23.51
N GLY A 87 13.75 0.56 -23.83
CA GLY A 87 12.52 0.70 -24.62
C GLY A 87 11.25 0.40 -23.82
N ASN A 88 10.09 0.66 -24.41
CA ASN A 88 8.77 0.43 -23.80
C ASN A 88 8.64 1.03 -22.39
N ASP A 89 9.11 2.26 -22.21
CA ASP A 89 9.09 3.00 -20.96
C ASP A 89 9.85 2.30 -19.79
N LYS A 90 10.80 1.42 -20.11
CA LYS A 90 11.64 0.76 -19.11
C LYS A 90 13.06 1.29 -19.13
N TRP A 91 13.63 1.44 -17.94
CA TRP A 91 14.95 2.01 -17.72
C TRP A 91 15.76 1.18 -16.76
N GLN A 92 17.05 1.03 -17.00
CA GLN A 92 17.95 0.20 -16.21
C GLN A 92 19.03 1.01 -15.53
N LEU A 93 19.26 0.77 -14.24
CA LEU A 93 20.43 1.20 -13.50
C LEU A 93 21.20 -0.03 -13.01
N LYS A 94 22.53 -0.02 -13.14
CA LYS A 94 23.41 -1.05 -12.56
C LYS A 94 24.12 -0.49 -11.35
N ILE A 95 23.97 -1.17 -10.23
CA ILE A 95 24.66 -0.89 -8.97
C ILE A 95 25.82 -1.88 -8.89
N THR A 96 27.04 -1.43 -9.19
CA THR A 96 28.25 -2.24 -9.30
C THR A 96 29.40 -1.61 -8.51
N PRO A 97 30.35 -2.38 -7.97
CA PRO A 97 30.40 -3.85 -7.96
C PRO A 97 29.44 -4.49 -6.98
N ASN A 98 28.96 -3.78 -5.96
CA ASN A 98 27.94 -4.17 -5.00
C ASN A 98 27.32 -2.93 -4.36
N ILE A 99 26.25 -3.11 -3.59
CA ILE A 99 25.52 -2.00 -2.95
C ILE A 99 26.45 -1.21 -2.02
N ARG A 100 27.21 -1.85 -1.14
CA ARG A 100 28.06 -1.18 -0.16
C ARG A 100 29.08 -0.26 -0.82
N GLU A 101 29.81 -0.76 -1.82
CA GLU A 101 30.83 0.02 -2.52
C GLU A 101 30.22 1.11 -3.41
N TYR A 102 29.09 0.82 -4.07
CA TYR A 102 28.40 1.80 -4.90
C TYR A 102 27.98 3.04 -4.10
N TYR A 103 27.46 2.88 -2.90
CA TYR A 103 27.05 3.99 -2.05
C TYR A 103 28.16 4.50 -1.12
N GLY A 104 29.23 3.74 -0.94
CA GLY A 104 30.32 4.10 -0.01
C GLY A 104 29.89 3.90 1.45
N VAL A 105 29.12 2.84 1.72
CA VAL A 105 28.63 2.51 3.06
C VAL A 105 29.79 2.13 3.97
N LYS A 106 29.85 2.72 5.16
CA LYS A 106 30.93 2.52 6.13
C LYS A 106 30.85 1.14 6.77
N ASP A 107 32.02 0.66 7.25
CA ASP A 107 32.08 -0.57 8.02
C ASP A 107 31.22 -0.48 9.29
N GLY A 108 30.54 -1.58 9.60
CA GLY A 108 29.62 -1.67 10.75
C GLY A 108 28.20 -1.14 10.51
N GLU A 109 27.95 -0.47 9.40
CA GLU A 109 26.61 -0.09 8.97
C GLU A 109 25.97 -1.22 8.15
N THR A 110 24.66 -1.43 8.30
CA THR A 110 23.88 -2.42 7.55
C THR A 110 22.84 -1.71 6.70
N VAL A 111 22.83 -2.02 5.40
CA VAL A 111 21.83 -1.52 4.46
C VAL A 111 20.59 -2.39 4.55
N THR A 112 19.44 -1.75 4.78
CA THR A 112 18.14 -2.44 4.85
C THR A 112 17.24 -2.17 3.65
N GLN A 113 17.42 -1.03 2.97
CA GLN A 113 16.67 -0.68 1.75
C GLN A 113 17.51 0.20 0.84
N LEU A 114 17.18 0.18 -0.46
CA LEU A 114 17.53 1.18 -1.44
C LEU A 114 16.37 2.14 -1.61
N ALA A 115 16.64 3.44 -1.72
CA ALA A 115 15.64 4.49 -1.97
C ALA A 115 15.84 5.08 -3.35
N PHE A 116 14.73 5.38 -4.07
CA PHE A 116 14.77 5.94 -5.42
C PHE A 116 13.70 7.00 -5.64
N VAL A 117 14.10 8.06 -6.37
CA VAL A 117 13.26 8.89 -7.21
C VAL A 117 13.92 8.94 -8.59
N PHE A 118 13.22 8.51 -9.62
CA PHE A 118 13.71 8.63 -10.99
C PHE A 118 13.31 9.98 -11.56
N ARG A 119 14.17 10.62 -12.33
CA ARG A 119 13.92 11.98 -12.83
C ARG A 119 14.54 12.26 -14.18
N SER A 120 13.98 13.25 -14.90
CA SER A 120 14.63 13.84 -16.07
C SER A 120 15.90 14.62 -15.66
N ALA A 121 16.80 14.85 -16.64
CA ALA A 121 18.04 15.60 -16.41
C ALA A 121 17.78 17.02 -15.88
N ASP A 122 16.75 17.68 -16.37
CA ASP A 122 16.34 19.04 -15.99
C ASP A 122 15.47 19.08 -14.70
N LYS A 123 15.14 17.94 -14.12
CA LYS A 123 14.31 17.77 -12.91
C LYS A 123 12.84 18.16 -13.09
N SER A 124 12.38 18.39 -14.35
CA SER A 124 11.00 18.79 -14.63
C SER A 124 10.00 17.62 -14.56
N LYS A 125 10.49 16.38 -14.58
CA LYS A 125 9.70 15.15 -14.53
C LYS A 125 10.27 14.18 -13.53
N GLU A 126 9.39 13.50 -12.79
CA GLU A 126 9.74 12.52 -11.78
C GLU A 126 8.90 11.24 -11.92
N GLY A 127 9.55 10.10 -11.70
CA GLY A 127 8.93 8.79 -11.53
C GLY A 127 9.03 8.37 -10.07
N LYS A 128 7.89 8.30 -9.39
CA LYS A 128 7.74 7.97 -7.96
C LYS A 128 6.67 6.89 -7.80
N ASP A 129 6.52 6.39 -6.60
CA ASP A 129 5.46 5.45 -6.27
C ASP A 129 4.07 6.12 -6.23
N THR A 130 3.04 5.30 -6.17
CA THR A 130 1.65 5.72 -6.05
C THR A 130 1.48 6.68 -4.86
N GLY A 131 0.72 7.74 -5.07
CA GLY A 131 0.54 8.79 -4.06
C GLY A 131 1.76 9.70 -3.90
N ASN A 132 2.61 9.79 -4.93
CA ASN A 132 3.82 10.63 -4.96
C ASN A 132 4.87 10.28 -3.89
N LYS A 133 4.87 9.01 -3.44
CA LYS A 133 5.83 8.50 -2.46
C LYS A 133 7.14 8.13 -3.13
N ASP A 134 8.21 8.11 -2.35
CA ASP A 134 9.49 7.58 -2.80
C ASP A 134 9.41 6.06 -2.99
N ILE A 135 10.27 5.52 -3.85
CA ILE A 135 10.31 4.09 -4.16
C ILE A 135 11.37 3.45 -3.26
N PHE A 136 10.99 2.38 -2.56
CA PHE A 136 11.91 1.61 -1.73
C PHE A 136 12.03 0.17 -2.23
N VAL A 137 13.24 -0.38 -2.14
CA VAL A 137 13.56 -1.77 -2.47
C VAL A 137 14.29 -2.38 -1.28
N ASP A 138 13.78 -3.49 -0.76
CA ASP A 138 14.40 -4.16 0.39
C ASP A 138 15.74 -4.78 0.02
N VAL A 139 16.69 -4.64 0.94
CA VAL A 139 18.01 -5.30 0.92
C VAL A 139 18.01 -6.36 2.00
N HIS A 140 18.28 -7.59 1.62
CA HIS A 140 18.14 -8.76 2.48
C HIS A 140 19.48 -9.18 3.09
N THR A 141 19.42 -9.86 4.24
CA THR A 141 20.60 -10.56 4.76
C THR A 141 20.91 -11.79 3.92
N ALA A 142 22.18 -12.12 3.76
CA ALA A 142 22.60 -13.31 3.01
C ALA A 142 21.97 -14.61 3.58
N GLY A 143 21.51 -15.48 2.71
CA GLY A 143 20.94 -16.80 3.07
C GLY A 143 19.47 -16.97 2.72
N LEU A 144 18.83 -17.94 3.40
CA LEU A 144 17.40 -18.21 3.19
C LEU A 144 16.56 -17.05 3.69
N THR A 145 15.72 -16.51 2.80
CA THR A 145 14.76 -15.42 3.07
C THR A 145 13.42 -15.76 2.42
N VAL A 146 12.32 -15.28 2.98
CA VAL A 146 10.98 -15.39 2.41
C VAL A 146 10.26 -14.05 2.53
N ARG A 147 9.45 -13.69 1.53
CA ARG A 147 8.62 -12.49 1.53
C ARG A 147 7.26 -12.76 0.89
N PHE A 148 6.29 -11.92 1.20
CA PHE A 148 5.04 -11.85 0.44
C PHE A 148 5.25 -11.04 -0.85
N ASP A 149 4.69 -11.53 -1.95
CA ASP A 149 4.55 -10.79 -3.21
C ASP A 149 3.12 -10.23 -3.34
N GLN A 150 2.14 -10.92 -2.72
CA GLN A 150 0.72 -10.54 -2.69
C GLN A 150 0.05 -11.07 -1.39
N PRO A 151 -0.94 -10.32 -0.85
CA PRO A 151 -1.39 -8.98 -1.25
C PRO A 151 -0.32 -7.92 -1.00
N ALA A 152 -0.50 -6.71 -1.54
CA ALA A 152 0.34 -5.56 -1.17
C ALA A 152 0.15 -5.22 0.32
N GLU A 153 1.17 -4.64 0.95
CA GLU A 153 1.05 -4.15 2.33
C GLU A 153 -0.08 -3.11 2.44
N LYS A 154 -0.85 -3.20 3.53
CA LYS A 154 -1.96 -2.28 3.84
C LYS A 154 -3.08 -2.26 2.79
N GLU A 155 -3.19 -3.27 1.95
CA GLU A 155 -4.33 -3.42 1.04
C GLU A 155 -5.59 -3.77 1.86
N ASN A 156 -6.69 -3.04 1.61
CA ASN A 156 -7.99 -3.39 2.17
C ASN A 156 -8.63 -4.48 1.31
N LEU A 157 -8.84 -5.63 1.90
CA LEU A 157 -9.48 -6.79 1.26
C LEU A 157 -11.00 -6.75 1.50
N ILE A 158 -11.74 -7.46 0.67
CA ILE A 158 -13.21 -7.51 0.77
C ILE A 158 -13.66 -8.94 1.06
N THR A 159 -14.62 -9.10 1.99
CA THR A 159 -15.25 -10.40 2.26
C THR A 159 -15.82 -11.03 0.99
N ASN A 160 -15.76 -12.35 0.92
CA ASN A 160 -16.31 -13.16 -0.17
C ASN A 160 -15.69 -12.87 -1.54
N THR A 161 -14.56 -12.16 -1.59
CA THR A 161 -13.76 -11.94 -2.79
C THR A 161 -12.53 -12.84 -2.74
N ALA A 162 -12.24 -13.52 -3.83
CA ALA A 162 -11.06 -14.38 -3.93
C ALA A 162 -9.80 -13.49 -3.99
N LEU A 163 -8.87 -13.73 -3.06
CA LEU A 163 -7.57 -13.08 -2.98
C LEU A 163 -6.48 -14.07 -3.38
N THR A 164 -5.50 -13.63 -4.14
CA THR A 164 -4.26 -14.38 -4.32
C THR A 164 -3.28 -14.06 -3.20
N ILE A 165 -2.88 -15.05 -2.41
CA ILE A 165 -1.77 -14.96 -1.46
C ILE A 165 -0.57 -15.60 -2.14
N LYS A 166 0.50 -14.84 -2.32
CA LYS A 166 1.73 -15.29 -2.98
C LYS A 166 2.95 -14.91 -2.18
N ALA A 167 3.89 -15.84 -2.07
CA ALA A 167 5.18 -15.60 -1.42
C ALA A 167 6.32 -16.19 -2.25
N SER A 168 7.51 -15.60 -2.10
CA SER A 168 8.75 -16.02 -2.75
C SER A 168 9.86 -16.20 -1.73
N ALA A 169 10.73 -17.19 -2.00
CA ALA A 169 11.94 -17.46 -1.23
C ALA A 169 13.20 -17.24 -2.07
N SER A 170 14.30 -16.86 -1.42
CA SER A 170 15.59 -16.59 -2.06
C SER A 170 16.24 -17.82 -2.66
N VAL A 171 15.89 -19.03 -2.20
CA VAL A 171 16.38 -20.31 -2.70
C VAL A 171 15.26 -21.35 -2.70
N ALA A 172 15.40 -22.41 -3.51
CA ALA A 172 14.46 -23.52 -3.54
C ALA A 172 14.27 -24.12 -2.13
N SER A 173 13.04 -24.16 -1.65
CA SER A 173 12.67 -24.46 -0.26
C SER A 173 11.37 -25.26 -0.20
N THR A 174 11.08 -25.87 0.94
CA THR A 174 9.71 -26.21 1.27
C THR A 174 9.01 -24.93 1.74
N LEU A 175 8.04 -24.47 0.96
CA LEU A 175 7.26 -23.27 1.21
C LEU A 175 5.89 -23.61 1.79
N LYS A 176 5.43 -22.82 2.75
CA LYS A 176 4.10 -22.94 3.36
C LYS A 176 3.44 -21.58 3.51
N LEU A 177 2.12 -21.53 3.28
CA LEU A 177 1.29 -20.37 3.54
C LEU A 177 0.27 -20.66 4.63
N TYR A 178 0.03 -19.66 5.50
CA TYR A 178 -0.92 -19.74 6.60
C TYR A 178 -1.81 -18.49 6.64
N VAL A 179 -3.04 -18.71 7.11
CA VAL A 179 -3.95 -17.66 7.62
C VAL A 179 -4.15 -17.91 9.11
N GLY A 180 -3.65 -17.01 9.94
CA GLY A 180 -3.52 -17.27 11.38
C GLY A 180 -2.68 -18.52 11.63
N ALA A 181 -3.25 -19.50 12.36
CA ALA A 181 -2.60 -20.79 12.62
C ALA A 181 -2.88 -21.87 11.56
N THR A 182 -3.77 -21.61 10.59
CA THR A 182 -4.21 -22.61 9.62
C THR A 182 -3.31 -22.60 8.37
N GLU A 183 -2.68 -23.74 8.08
CA GLU A 183 -1.95 -23.94 6.82
C GLU A 183 -2.95 -24.02 5.66
N ILE A 184 -2.74 -23.22 4.62
CA ILE A 184 -3.61 -23.12 3.44
C ILE A 184 -2.93 -23.63 2.16
N ALA A 185 -1.60 -23.75 2.13
CA ALA A 185 -0.84 -24.31 1.02
C ALA A 185 0.54 -24.74 1.47
N THR A 186 1.11 -25.74 0.76
CA THR A 186 2.50 -26.16 0.87
C THR A 186 3.04 -26.56 -0.51
N GLU A 187 4.30 -26.18 -0.80
CA GLU A 187 5.03 -26.54 -2.02
C GLU A 187 6.45 -26.97 -1.64
N ALA A 188 6.93 -28.08 -2.21
CA ALA A 188 8.27 -28.59 -1.96
C ALA A 188 9.22 -28.21 -3.10
N ASN A 189 10.48 -27.92 -2.75
CA ASN A 189 11.54 -27.57 -3.70
C ASN A 189 11.15 -26.45 -4.67
N ALA A 190 10.52 -25.41 -4.15
CA ALA A 190 10.01 -24.27 -4.90
C ALA A 190 10.64 -22.95 -4.41
N THR A 191 10.72 -21.96 -5.28
CA THR A 191 11.09 -20.57 -4.94
C THR A 191 9.86 -19.67 -4.80
N THR A 192 8.68 -20.15 -5.22
CA THR A 192 7.42 -19.40 -5.12
C THR A 192 6.30 -20.33 -4.71
N ILE A 193 5.34 -19.78 -3.94
CA ILE A 193 4.08 -20.44 -3.58
C ILE A 193 2.93 -19.47 -3.79
N SER A 194 1.79 -19.98 -4.28
CA SER A 194 0.60 -19.15 -4.50
C SER A 194 -0.66 -19.92 -4.17
N LYS A 195 -1.60 -19.25 -3.49
CA LYS A 195 -2.91 -19.81 -3.14
C LYS A 195 -4.00 -18.76 -3.26
N SER A 196 -5.09 -19.11 -3.92
CA SER A 196 -6.32 -18.33 -3.83
C SER A 196 -7.01 -18.65 -2.50
N HIS A 197 -7.39 -17.61 -1.76
CA HIS A 197 -8.10 -17.71 -0.48
C HIS A 197 -9.26 -16.70 -0.46
N THR A 198 -10.34 -17.05 0.24
CA THR A 198 -11.52 -16.19 0.38
C THR A 198 -11.84 -16.05 1.86
N PHE A 199 -11.88 -14.80 2.34
CA PHE A 199 -12.30 -14.49 3.70
C PHE A 199 -13.82 -14.30 3.72
N SER A 200 -14.53 -15.08 4.55
CA SER A 200 -15.98 -14.97 4.69
C SER A 200 -16.41 -13.93 5.73
N THR A 201 -15.52 -13.53 6.61
CA THR A 201 -15.81 -12.61 7.72
C THR A 201 -14.86 -11.41 7.68
N ALA A 202 -15.38 -10.22 7.95
CA ALA A 202 -14.58 -9.02 8.09
C ALA A 202 -13.75 -9.10 9.40
N GLY A 203 -12.55 -8.51 9.38
CA GLY A 203 -11.65 -8.51 10.53
C GLY A 203 -10.19 -8.32 10.12
N ARG A 204 -9.30 -8.41 11.09
CA ARG A 204 -7.85 -8.42 10.88
C ARG A 204 -7.35 -9.85 10.90
N TYR A 205 -6.49 -10.18 9.96
CA TYR A 205 -5.90 -11.51 9.83
C TYR A 205 -4.39 -11.38 9.66
N THR A 206 -3.66 -12.30 10.29
CA THR A 206 -2.23 -12.44 10.07
C THR A 206 -2.01 -13.50 8.99
N LEU A 207 -1.38 -13.12 7.91
CA LEU A 207 -0.81 -14.05 6.92
C LEU A 207 0.61 -14.40 7.37
N LYS A 208 1.00 -15.67 7.20
CA LYS A 208 2.37 -16.13 7.44
C LYS A 208 2.85 -16.95 6.26
N ALA A 209 4.06 -16.67 5.78
CA ALA A 209 4.79 -17.48 4.83
C ALA A 209 6.02 -18.07 5.52
N GLU A 210 6.28 -19.36 5.34
CA GLU A 210 7.47 -20.04 5.84
C GLU A 210 8.24 -20.67 4.68
N ALA A 211 9.57 -20.59 4.76
CA ALA A 211 10.48 -21.27 3.88
C ALA A 211 11.46 -22.12 4.69
N THR A 212 11.61 -23.40 4.32
CA THR A 212 12.55 -24.33 4.96
C THR A 212 13.50 -24.91 3.92
N ALA A 213 14.81 -24.70 4.11
CA ALA A 213 15.87 -25.28 3.30
C ALA A 213 17.09 -25.57 4.16
N ASN A 214 17.79 -26.67 3.89
CA ASN A 214 19.03 -27.08 4.58
C ASN A 214 18.89 -27.08 6.12
N GLY A 215 17.73 -27.51 6.64
CA GLY A 215 17.47 -27.57 8.09
C GLY A 215 17.20 -26.22 8.74
N LYS A 216 17.19 -25.12 8.00
CA LYS A 216 16.85 -23.78 8.48
C LYS A 216 15.44 -23.41 8.05
N THR A 217 14.65 -22.83 8.94
CA THR A 217 13.32 -22.26 8.66
C THR A 217 13.33 -20.76 8.92
N VAL A 218 12.77 -20.00 7.99
CA VAL A 218 12.52 -18.56 8.12
C VAL A 218 11.05 -18.28 7.84
N SER A 219 10.53 -17.17 8.36
CA SER A 219 9.14 -16.77 8.13
C SER A 219 9.02 -15.27 7.89
N ALA A 220 8.01 -14.91 7.12
CA ALA A 220 7.50 -13.54 6.99
C ALA A 220 6.04 -13.51 7.43
N THR A 221 5.61 -12.41 8.05
CA THR A 221 4.22 -12.18 8.45
C THR A 221 3.72 -10.87 7.88
N GLN A 222 2.43 -10.82 7.55
CA GLN A 222 1.76 -9.62 7.05
C GLN A 222 0.36 -9.55 7.64
N GLU A 223 0.00 -8.38 8.19
CA GLU A 223 -1.36 -8.12 8.65
C GLU A 223 -2.20 -7.63 7.47
N VAL A 224 -3.40 -8.18 7.33
CA VAL A 224 -4.39 -7.77 6.34
C VAL A 224 -5.71 -7.40 7.02
N THR A 225 -6.36 -6.36 6.51
CA THR A 225 -7.70 -5.95 6.95
C THR A 225 -8.71 -6.39 5.90
N VAL A 226 -9.72 -7.15 6.34
CA VAL A 226 -10.82 -7.60 5.49
C VAL A 226 -12.06 -6.80 5.87
N LEU A 227 -12.65 -6.09 4.92
CA LEU A 227 -13.82 -5.24 5.08
C LEU A 227 -15.08 -5.92 4.54
N ASN A 228 -16.23 -5.57 5.09
CA ASN A 228 -17.50 -5.89 4.45
C ASN A 228 -17.66 -5.00 3.21
N GLY A 229 -17.84 -5.61 2.04
CA GLY A 229 -18.01 -4.91 0.77
C GLY A 229 -19.44 -4.40 0.52
N THR A 230 -20.31 -4.42 1.54
CA THR A 230 -21.68 -3.89 1.47
C THR A 230 -22.07 -3.31 2.83
N SER A 231 -22.68 -2.14 2.83
CA SER A 231 -23.25 -1.54 4.03
C SER A 231 -24.61 -2.17 4.37
N THR A 232 -24.91 -2.30 5.65
CA THR A 232 -26.23 -2.73 6.10
C THR A 232 -27.26 -1.65 5.78
N SER A 233 -28.38 -2.04 5.15
CA SER A 233 -29.49 -1.11 4.87
C SER A 233 -30.28 -0.83 6.15
N GLU A 234 -30.30 0.43 6.57
CA GLU A 234 -31.05 0.89 7.74
C GLU A 234 -31.42 2.37 7.59
N LYS A 235 -32.65 2.72 7.96
CA LYS A 235 -33.13 4.09 7.91
C LYS A 235 -32.34 5.02 8.83
N MET A 236 -32.01 6.21 8.34
CA MET A 236 -31.40 7.25 9.16
C MET A 236 -32.30 7.65 10.33
N PRO A 237 -31.72 8.03 11.47
CA PRO A 237 -32.46 8.64 12.56
C PRO A 237 -33.24 9.89 12.08
N GLN A 238 -34.43 10.08 12.63
CA GLN A 238 -35.25 11.24 12.27
C GLN A 238 -34.56 12.55 12.66
N GLY A 239 -34.56 13.51 11.74
CA GLY A 239 -34.04 14.88 11.99
C GLY A 239 -32.55 15.06 11.69
N VAL A 240 -31.79 14.00 11.36
CA VAL A 240 -30.40 14.14 10.92
C VAL A 240 -30.32 14.63 9.46
N ARG A 241 -29.22 15.28 9.12
CA ARG A 241 -28.96 15.85 7.80
C ARG A 241 -27.51 15.48 7.36
N PRO A 242 -27.15 15.62 6.07
CA PRO A 242 -25.78 15.42 5.62
C PRO A 242 -24.77 16.25 6.44
N GLY A 243 -23.63 15.66 6.75
CA GLY A 243 -22.59 16.20 7.61
C GLY A 243 -22.67 15.72 9.04
N ILE A 244 -22.14 16.51 9.97
CA ILE A 244 -22.02 16.19 11.38
C ILE A 244 -23.27 16.63 12.13
N ASN A 245 -23.92 15.70 12.85
CA ASN A 245 -25.08 15.99 13.70
C ASN A 245 -24.70 15.69 15.15
N TYR A 246 -24.55 16.72 16.00
CA TYR A 246 -24.28 16.56 17.41
C TYR A 246 -25.56 16.15 18.16
N ILE A 247 -25.58 14.94 18.69
CA ILE A 247 -26.75 14.35 19.36
C ILE A 247 -26.71 14.64 20.85
N SER A 248 -25.51 14.52 21.44
CA SER A 248 -25.25 14.84 22.86
C SER A 248 -23.78 15.29 23.04
N ASP A 249 -23.35 15.51 24.28
CA ASP A 249 -21.98 15.85 24.62
C ASP A 249 -20.98 14.70 24.27
N THR A 250 -21.48 13.47 24.05
CA THR A 250 -20.66 12.27 23.85
C THR A 250 -21.05 11.46 22.61
N GLU A 251 -22.00 11.99 21.80
CA GLU A 251 -22.51 11.31 20.60
C GLU A 251 -22.65 12.25 19.42
N ALA A 252 -22.24 11.80 18.26
CA ALA A 252 -22.43 12.49 16.98
C ALA A 252 -22.88 11.50 15.90
N THR A 253 -23.87 11.89 15.08
CA THR A 253 -24.25 11.13 13.87
C THR A 253 -23.62 11.79 12.66
N LEU A 254 -22.82 11.02 11.96
CA LEU A 254 -22.20 11.38 10.68
C LEU A 254 -23.07 10.89 9.53
N VAL A 255 -23.30 11.73 8.53
CA VAL A 255 -24.09 11.41 7.34
C VAL A 255 -23.36 11.86 6.09
N LEU A 256 -22.98 10.91 5.23
CA LEU A 256 -22.36 11.15 3.93
C LEU A 256 -23.38 10.85 2.81
N GLN A 257 -23.60 11.79 1.89
CA GLN A 257 -24.26 11.50 0.63
C GLN A 257 -23.22 10.98 -0.37
N ALA A 258 -23.34 9.71 -0.77
CA ALA A 258 -22.44 9.05 -1.70
C ALA A 258 -23.20 8.16 -2.68
N PRO A 259 -23.84 8.76 -3.71
CA PRO A 259 -24.63 8.01 -4.68
C PRO A 259 -23.78 7.00 -5.44
N GLN A 260 -24.36 5.83 -5.75
CA GLN A 260 -23.73 4.75 -6.50
C GLN A 260 -22.51 4.10 -5.78
N LYS A 261 -22.41 4.27 -4.45
CA LYS A 261 -21.38 3.63 -3.63
C LYS A 261 -21.95 2.41 -2.89
N GLY A 262 -21.09 1.40 -2.71
CA GLY A 262 -21.50 0.14 -2.09
C GLY A 262 -21.38 0.14 -0.58
N TYR A 263 -20.35 0.77 -0.06
CA TYR A 263 -20.07 0.81 1.38
C TYR A 263 -19.15 1.96 1.77
N VAL A 264 -19.27 2.38 3.00
CA VAL A 264 -18.45 3.45 3.59
C VAL A 264 -18.03 3.05 5.00
N TYR A 265 -16.78 3.32 5.34
CA TYR A 265 -16.26 3.29 6.70
C TYR A 265 -15.87 4.70 7.13
N VAL A 266 -15.90 4.97 8.41
CA VAL A 266 -15.26 6.17 8.97
C VAL A 266 -13.99 5.76 9.70
N VAL A 267 -12.91 6.50 9.47
CA VAL A 267 -11.61 6.35 10.13
C VAL A 267 -11.21 7.69 10.75
N GLY A 268 -10.60 7.65 11.92
CA GLY A 268 -10.22 8.87 12.63
C GLY A 268 -9.56 8.58 13.97
N ASP A 269 -9.37 9.61 14.78
CA ASP A 269 -8.71 9.51 16.08
C ASP A 269 -9.42 8.55 17.03
N PHE A 270 -10.72 8.36 16.89
CA PHE A 270 -11.53 7.46 17.72
C PHE A 270 -11.34 5.95 17.39
N ASN A 271 -10.62 5.59 16.34
CA ASN A 271 -10.40 4.20 15.94
C ASN A 271 -9.01 3.91 15.38
N ASP A 272 -8.03 4.75 15.75
CA ASP A 272 -6.62 4.64 15.31
C ASP A 272 -6.47 4.67 13.77
N TRP A 273 -7.32 5.45 13.10
CA TRP A 273 -7.33 5.59 11.64
C TRP A 273 -7.42 4.25 10.89
N THR A 274 -7.99 3.23 11.55
CA THR A 274 -8.12 1.88 10.99
C THR A 274 -9.60 1.58 10.71
N PRO A 275 -9.96 1.13 9.50
CA PRO A 275 -11.33 0.71 9.23
C PRO A 275 -11.64 -0.57 10.03
N LYS A 276 -12.64 -0.49 10.91
CA LYS A 276 -13.12 -1.58 11.77
C LYS A 276 -14.60 -1.77 11.51
N SER A 277 -15.12 -3.01 11.68
CA SER A 277 -16.53 -3.35 11.41
C SER A 277 -17.52 -2.44 12.14
N ASP A 278 -17.21 -2.05 13.38
CA ASP A 278 -18.07 -1.20 14.22
C ASP A 278 -18.17 0.24 13.70
N TYR A 279 -17.30 0.61 12.77
CA TYR A 279 -17.23 1.93 12.15
C TYR A 279 -17.65 1.91 10.68
N GLN A 280 -18.34 0.83 10.25
CA GLN A 280 -18.99 0.78 8.94
C GLN A 280 -20.30 1.54 8.99
N LEU A 281 -20.51 2.48 8.05
CA LEU A 281 -21.72 3.24 7.94
C LEU A 281 -22.85 2.37 7.40
N LYS A 282 -24.06 2.55 7.94
CA LYS A 282 -25.30 2.00 7.44
C LYS A 282 -25.77 2.78 6.22
N GLN A 283 -26.56 2.17 5.34
CA GLN A 283 -27.03 2.80 4.11
C GLN A 283 -28.54 3.04 4.13
N ASP A 284 -28.95 4.27 3.81
CA ASP A 284 -30.33 4.65 3.53
C ASP A 284 -30.42 5.35 2.16
N GLY A 285 -30.73 4.59 1.12
CA GLY A 285 -30.72 5.09 -0.26
C GLY A 285 -29.32 5.52 -0.70
N GLU A 286 -29.16 6.82 -0.98
CA GLU A 286 -27.86 7.42 -1.36
C GLU A 286 -27.04 7.91 -0.18
N TYR A 287 -27.56 7.78 1.04
CA TYR A 287 -26.91 8.26 2.26
C TYR A 287 -26.28 7.11 3.03
N PHE A 288 -25.12 7.38 3.59
CA PHE A 288 -24.42 6.50 4.52
C PHE A 288 -24.30 7.21 5.87
N TRP A 289 -24.63 6.52 6.94
CA TRP A 289 -24.66 7.12 8.27
C TRP A 289 -24.18 6.21 9.39
N ILE A 290 -23.66 6.82 10.43
CA ILE A 290 -23.26 6.14 11.66
C ILE A 290 -23.42 7.10 12.84
N THR A 291 -23.81 6.58 14.00
CA THR A 291 -23.74 7.32 15.26
C THR A 291 -22.49 6.88 16.00
N LEU A 292 -21.54 7.78 16.19
CA LEU A 292 -20.39 7.61 17.05
C LEU A 292 -20.80 7.90 18.48
N SER A 293 -20.39 7.05 19.41
CA SER A 293 -20.62 7.21 20.86
C SER A 293 -19.30 7.13 21.63
N GLY A 294 -19.32 7.56 22.89
CA GLY A 294 -18.12 7.55 23.73
C GLY A 294 -17.12 8.68 23.40
N LEU A 295 -17.56 9.71 22.68
CA LEU A 295 -16.76 10.90 22.42
C LEU A 295 -16.59 11.71 23.73
N THR A 296 -15.50 12.44 23.84
CA THR A 296 -15.21 13.30 25.00
C THR A 296 -15.65 14.72 24.70
N LYS A 297 -16.46 15.31 25.58
CA LYS A 297 -16.92 16.69 25.44
C LYS A 297 -15.74 17.66 25.37
N GLY A 298 -15.71 18.49 24.32
CA GLY A 298 -14.69 19.53 24.12
C GLY A 298 -13.42 19.05 23.43
N GLU A 299 -13.30 17.76 23.13
CA GLU A 299 -12.20 17.21 22.32
C GLU A 299 -12.52 17.38 20.83
N GLU A 300 -11.50 17.70 20.03
CA GLU A 300 -11.56 17.66 18.59
C GLU A 300 -11.16 16.27 18.09
N TYR A 301 -11.89 15.74 17.13
CA TYR A 301 -11.61 14.46 16.48
C TYR A 301 -11.43 14.69 14.99
N ALA A 302 -10.24 14.37 14.48
CA ALA A 302 -10.01 14.32 13.04
C ALA A 302 -10.53 12.99 12.46
N PHE A 303 -11.16 13.04 11.29
CA PHE A 303 -11.67 11.85 10.62
C PHE A 303 -11.76 12.00 9.10
N GLN A 304 -11.85 10.88 8.42
CA GLN A 304 -12.16 10.77 6.99
C GLN A 304 -13.16 9.63 6.77
N TYR A 305 -13.84 9.68 5.64
CA TYR A 305 -14.57 8.52 5.12
C TYR A 305 -13.68 7.73 4.18
N LEU A 306 -13.71 6.40 4.33
CA LEU A 306 -13.16 5.43 3.39
C LEU A 306 -14.31 4.85 2.56
N VAL A 307 -14.42 5.28 1.31
CA VAL A 307 -15.48 4.91 0.38
C VAL A 307 -14.99 3.79 -0.54
N ASP A 308 -15.78 2.72 -0.67
CA ASP A 308 -15.48 1.53 -1.49
C ASP A 308 -14.06 0.97 -1.26
N GLY A 309 -13.56 1.10 -0.01
CA GLY A 309 -12.29 0.53 0.46
C GLY A 309 -11.01 1.17 -0.07
N SER A 310 -11.09 2.19 -0.93
CA SER A 310 -9.91 2.81 -1.55
C SER A 310 -9.93 4.33 -1.65
N ILE A 311 -11.08 4.95 -1.50
CA ILE A 311 -11.24 6.40 -1.67
C ILE A 311 -11.36 7.05 -0.30
N TYR A 312 -10.34 7.80 0.13
CA TYR A 312 -10.38 8.60 1.35
C TYR A 312 -10.84 10.02 1.04
N ILE A 313 -11.87 10.50 1.75
CA ILE A 313 -12.38 11.86 1.60
C ILE A 313 -12.66 12.49 2.97
N ALA A 314 -12.43 13.79 3.08
CA ALA A 314 -12.95 14.59 4.20
C ALA A 314 -14.47 14.65 4.15
N ASP A 315 -15.13 15.02 5.27
CA ASP A 315 -16.56 15.29 5.26
C ASP A 315 -16.84 16.54 4.39
N PRO A 316 -17.68 16.42 3.33
CA PRO A 316 -17.96 17.52 2.41
C PRO A 316 -18.73 18.69 3.07
N TYR A 317 -19.27 18.48 4.27
CA TYR A 317 -20.11 19.45 4.98
C TYR A 317 -19.44 20.00 6.24
N THR A 318 -18.16 19.65 6.48
CA THR A 318 -17.43 20.16 7.66
C THR A 318 -16.98 21.60 7.45
N ASP A 319 -16.95 22.38 8.53
CA ASP A 319 -16.46 23.76 8.51
C ASP A 319 -14.92 23.84 8.61
N LYS A 320 -14.24 22.74 8.99
CA LYS A 320 -12.80 22.67 9.18
C LYS A 320 -12.23 21.45 8.45
N VAL A 321 -11.32 21.71 7.54
CA VAL A 321 -10.55 20.67 6.82
C VAL A 321 -9.07 20.92 7.06
N LEU A 322 -8.34 19.88 7.38
CA LEU A 322 -6.86 19.88 7.45
C LEU A 322 -6.31 19.36 6.14
N ASP A 323 -5.30 20.04 5.60
CA ASP A 323 -4.69 19.75 4.31
C ASP A 323 -3.15 19.78 4.45
N PRO A 324 -2.44 18.66 4.23
CA PRO A 324 -0.99 18.62 4.41
C PRO A 324 -0.21 19.59 3.51
N TRP A 325 -0.80 20.05 2.41
CA TRP A 325 -0.17 21.05 1.53
C TRP A 325 -0.27 22.48 2.08
N ASN A 326 -1.45 22.86 2.56
CA ASN A 326 -1.73 24.21 3.05
C ASN A 326 -1.42 24.37 4.54
N ASP A 327 -1.48 23.29 5.30
CA ASP A 327 -1.33 23.27 6.76
C ASP A 327 -0.02 22.66 7.24
N SER A 328 0.94 22.45 6.33
CA SER A 328 2.24 21.83 6.63
C SER A 328 3.08 22.55 7.70
N TYR A 329 2.72 23.79 8.06
CA TYR A 329 3.33 24.57 9.13
C TYR A 329 2.74 24.30 10.52
N ILE A 330 1.64 23.53 10.60
CA ILE A 330 1.04 23.15 11.87
C ILE A 330 1.89 22.05 12.50
N GLU A 331 2.31 22.27 13.75
CA GLU A 331 3.13 21.31 14.47
C GLU A 331 2.40 19.98 14.65
N SER A 332 3.11 18.87 14.42
CA SER A 332 2.59 17.50 14.54
C SER A 332 2.09 17.15 15.97
N THR A 333 2.48 17.95 16.97
CA THR A 333 1.94 17.85 18.34
C THR A 333 0.51 18.35 18.43
N THR A 334 0.06 19.19 17.49
CA THR A 334 -1.31 19.71 17.44
C THR A 334 -2.21 18.76 16.63
N TYR A 335 -1.73 18.31 15.47
CA TYR A 335 -2.45 17.37 14.59
C TYR A 335 -1.47 16.29 14.08
N PRO A 336 -1.27 15.22 14.84
CA PRO A 336 -0.27 14.19 14.52
C PRO A 336 -0.56 13.39 13.25
N ASN A 337 -1.80 13.40 12.78
CA ASN A 337 -2.25 12.66 11.58
C ASN A 337 -2.56 13.57 10.38
N LEU A 338 -2.01 14.77 10.38
CA LEU A 338 -2.20 15.71 9.28
C LEU A 338 -1.63 15.17 7.96
#